data_2a67e847c03fa0ccadcbdd2a6787c176
#
_entry.id   2a67e847c03fa0ccadcbdd2a6787c176
#
_cell.length_a   1.000
_cell.length_b   1.000
_cell.length_c   1.000
_cell.angle_alpha   90.00
_cell.angle_beta   90.00
_cell.angle_gamma   90.00
#
_symmetry.space_group_name_H-M   'P 1'
#
loop_
_entity.id
_entity.type
_entity.pdbx_description
1 polymer ?
#
loop_
_entity_poly.entity_id
_entity_poly.type
_entity_poly.pdbx_seq_one_letter_code
_entity_poly.pdbx_strand_id
1 'polypeptide(L)'
;MLVSAFISMWIMNTSTTLMLLPIGLAIAGVVRKTTNLDKDFTNFQTALLLGIAYAATIGGISTPIGTAPNIVVISLIQEQGLEVAFNQWMLLALPISIVMLIVGWWLLTHIIFPVNISANKETKNSLQEMYQDLGAITTDEKRVFIIFVLTALAWISRDLLDDTFLLQGLTDYGIAIIAALAVFITRSSQGGGLIEWSITTKLPWGILILFGGGLSMANAIM
;
A
#
# COMPACT_ATOMS: atom_id res chain seq x y z
N MET A 1 6.27 9.92 -3.48
CA MET A 1 6.91 8.61 -3.27
C MET A 1 6.72 8.07 -1.84
N LEU A 2 7.03 8.82 -0.77
CA LEU A 2 6.84 8.31 0.62
C LEU A 2 5.42 7.82 0.89
N VAL A 3 4.41 8.62 0.57
CA VAL A 3 2.99 8.24 0.76
C VAL A 3 2.62 6.99 -0.04
N SER A 4 3.05 6.92 -1.30
CA SER A 4 2.80 5.76 -2.15
C SER A 4 3.44 4.49 -1.59
N ALA A 5 4.71 4.56 -1.16
CA ALA A 5 5.40 3.44 -0.54
C ALA A 5 4.70 2.99 0.75
N PHE A 6 4.36 3.93 1.64
CA PHE A 6 3.69 3.63 2.90
C PHE A 6 2.33 2.95 2.72
N ILE A 7 1.50 3.47 1.81
CA ILE A 7 0.19 2.85 1.53
C ILE A 7 0.38 1.46 0.92
N SER A 8 1.34 1.30 0.01
CA SER A 8 1.59 0.03 -0.67
C SER A 8 2.21 -1.06 0.22
N MET A 9 2.71 -0.73 1.39
CA MET A 9 3.05 -1.72 2.41
C MET A 9 1.83 -2.57 2.85
N TRP A 10 0.64 -1.99 2.76
CA TRP A 10 -0.60 -2.58 3.31
C TRP A 10 -1.63 -2.90 2.24
N ILE A 11 -1.53 -2.29 1.08
CA ILE A 11 -2.44 -2.43 -0.05
C ILE A 11 -1.65 -2.80 -1.28
N MET A 12 -2.18 -3.67 -2.15
CA MET A 12 -1.53 -4.10 -3.38
C MET A 12 -1.02 -2.93 -4.23
N ASN A 13 0.16 -3.07 -4.81
CA ASN A 13 0.84 -2.04 -5.61
C ASN A 13 -0.06 -1.43 -6.69
N THR A 14 -0.80 -2.28 -7.41
CA THR A 14 -1.72 -1.83 -8.46
C THR A 14 -2.84 -0.94 -7.90
N SER A 15 -3.45 -1.35 -6.79
CA SER A 15 -4.52 -0.59 -6.14
C SER A 15 -4.02 0.74 -5.61
N THR A 16 -2.85 0.76 -4.98
CA THR A 16 -2.18 1.98 -4.52
C THR A 16 -1.90 2.93 -5.68
N THR A 17 -1.35 2.41 -6.77
CA THR A 17 -1.02 3.22 -7.96
C THR A 17 -2.29 3.79 -8.59
N LEU A 18 -3.34 2.98 -8.78
CA LEU A 18 -4.60 3.44 -9.35
C LEU A 18 -5.31 4.48 -8.48
N MET A 19 -5.22 4.36 -7.15
CA MET A 19 -5.80 5.32 -6.21
C MET A 19 -5.04 6.66 -6.22
N LEU A 20 -3.71 6.62 -6.32
CA LEU A 20 -2.89 7.83 -6.31
C LEU A 20 -2.75 8.49 -7.69
N LEU A 21 -3.04 7.79 -8.78
CA LEU A 21 -2.93 8.30 -10.13
C LEU A 21 -3.79 9.57 -10.37
N PRO A 22 -5.09 9.60 -10.03
CA PRO A 22 -5.90 10.82 -10.17
C PRO A 22 -5.35 12.00 -9.37
N ILE A 23 -4.84 11.73 -8.17
CA ILE A 23 -4.23 12.77 -7.31
C ILE A 23 -2.95 13.30 -7.97
N GLY A 24 -2.09 12.41 -8.48
CA GLY A 24 -0.89 12.80 -9.21
C GLY A 24 -1.20 13.63 -10.45
N LEU A 25 -2.22 13.25 -11.22
CA LEU A 25 -2.66 14.01 -12.39
C LEU A 25 -3.25 15.38 -12.02
N ALA A 26 -4.01 15.47 -10.93
CA ALA A 26 -4.54 16.74 -10.43
C ALA A 26 -3.40 17.69 -10.01
N ILE A 27 -2.40 17.20 -9.27
CA ILE A 27 -1.21 17.96 -8.90
C ILE A 27 -0.45 18.44 -10.15
N ALA A 28 -0.25 17.55 -11.13
CA ALA A 28 0.39 17.90 -12.39
C ALA A 28 -0.41 18.99 -13.13
N GLY A 29 -1.73 18.92 -13.15
CA GLY A 29 -2.62 19.92 -13.75
C GLY A 29 -2.49 21.31 -13.12
N VAL A 30 -2.33 21.38 -11.79
CA VAL A 30 -2.08 22.65 -11.07
C VAL A 30 -0.70 23.21 -11.44
N VAL A 31 0.34 22.36 -11.43
CA VAL A 31 1.71 22.78 -11.78
C VAL A 31 1.78 23.24 -13.24
N ARG A 32 1.05 22.61 -14.16
CA ARG A 32 0.99 23.01 -15.57
C ARG A 32 0.56 24.47 -15.75
N LYS A 33 -0.42 24.93 -14.97
CA LYS A 33 -0.94 26.31 -15.06
C LYS A 33 0.09 27.36 -14.63
N THR A 34 1.07 26.95 -13.84
CA THR A 34 2.04 27.86 -13.20
C THR A 34 3.46 27.75 -13.78
N THR A 35 3.68 26.80 -14.73
CA THR A 35 4.99 26.54 -15.32
C THR A 35 4.97 26.93 -16.81
N ASN A 36 5.90 27.80 -17.19
CA ASN A 36 6.00 28.30 -18.56
C ASN A 36 6.90 27.45 -19.48
N LEU A 37 7.66 26.50 -18.94
CA LEU A 37 8.61 25.66 -19.68
C LEU A 37 8.03 24.25 -19.85
N ASP A 38 7.72 23.87 -21.11
CA ASP A 38 7.14 22.56 -21.44
C ASP A 38 8.02 21.38 -21.03
N LYS A 39 9.33 21.52 -21.15
CA LYS A 39 10.28 20.45 -20.79
C LYS A 39 10.31 20.19 -19.28
N ASP A 40 10.35 21.24 -18.45
CA ASP A 40 10.39 21.09 -16.99
C ASP A 40 9.09 20.51 -16.47
N PHE A 41 7.94 20.92 -17.06
CA PHE A 41 6.65 20.33 -16.75
C PHE A 41 6.60 18.84 -17.12
N THR A 42 7.06 18.46 -18.31
CA THR A 42 7.08 17.05 -18.77
C THR A 42 7.94 16.19 -17.85
N ASN A 43 9.13 16.66 -17.48
CA ASN A 43 10.00 15.97 -16.52
C ASN A 43 9.31 15.80 -15.16
N PHE A 44 8.70 16.87 -14.63
CA PHE A 44 7.98 16.81 -13.36
C PHE A 44 6.82 15.81 -13.40
N GLN A 45 5.96 15.89 -14.41
CA GLN A 45 4.82 14.99 -14.56
C GLN A 45 5.28 13.53 -14.66
N THR A 46 6.29 13.26 -15.48
CA THR A 46 6.83 11.90 -15.65
C THR A 46 7.47 11.41 -14.36
N ALA A 47 8.30 12.21 -13.70
CA ALA A 47 8.91 11.86 -12.40
C ALA A 47 7.85 11.61 -11.31
N LEU A 48 6.79 12.41 -11.28
CA LEU A 48 5.70 12.25 -10.31
C LEU A 48 4.95 10.93 -10.52
N LEU A 49 4.52 10.64 -11.76
CA LEU A 49 3.74 9.44 -12.06
C LEU A 49 4.57 8.16 -11.95
N LEU A 50 5.78 8.15 -12.48
CA LEU A 50 6.71 7.03 -12.30
C LEU A 50 7.12 6.88 -10.83
N GLY A 51 7.31 7.99 -10.13
CA GLY A 51 7.59 8.01 -8.70
C GLY A 51 6.49 7.37 -7.86
N ILE A 52 5.22 7.57 -8.21
CA ILE A 52 4.08 6.87 -7.57
C ILE A 52 4.18 5.37 -7.81
N ALA A 53 4.38 4.93 -9.06
CA ALA A 53 4.41 3.53 -9.44
C ALA A 53 5.60 2.77 -8.83
N TYR A 54 6.81 3.31 -8.96
CA TYR A 54 8.01 2.69 -8.38
C TYR A 54 7.96 2.67 -6.86
N ALA A 55 7.47 3.76 -6.23
CA ALA A 55 7.35 3.79 -4.79
C ALA A 55 6.31 2.79 -4.28
N ALA A 56 5.21 2.56 -5.00
CA ALA A 56 4.26 1.51 -4.69
C ALA A 56 4.92 0.11 -4.75
N THR A 57 5.69 -0.16 -5.79
CA THR A 57 6.41 -1.44 -5.94
C THR A 57 7.45 -1.64 -4.83
N ILE A 58 8.26 -0.62 -4.54
CA ILE A 58 9.28 -0.68 -3.49
C ILE A 58 8.62 -0.83 -2.10
N GLY A 59 7.57 -0.06 -1.82
CA GLY A 59 6.82 -0.14 -0.56
C GLY A 59 6.19 -1.51 -0.35
N GLY A 60 5.64 -2.12 -1.40
CA GLY A 60 5.03 -3.44 -1.35
C GLY A 60 5.98 -4.57 -0.93
N ILE A 61 7.29 -4.41 -1.09
CA ILE A 61 8.28 -5.39 -0.62
C ILE A 61 8.37 -5.39 0.91
N SER A 62 8.08 -4.27 1.58
CA SER A 62 8.34 -4.05 3.00
C SER A 62 7.55 -4.95 3.95
N THR A 63 6.40 -5.48 3.53
CA THR A 63 5.56 -6.36 4.36
C THR A 63 5.17 -7.62 3.61
N PRO A 64 4.84 -8.71 4.30
CA PRO A 64 4.36 -9.95 3.65
C PRO A 64 3.15 -9.72 2.73
N ILE A 65 2.24 -8.83 3.11
CA ILE A 65 0.96 -8.60 2.42
C ILE A 65 1.00 -7.52 1.34
N GLY A 66 2.07 -6.71 1.29
CA GLY A 66 2.14 -5.59 0.35
C GLY A 66 2.16 -6.00 -1.12
N THR A 67 2.71 -7.17 -1.43
CA THR A 67 2.68 -7.72 -2.80
C THR A 67 2.64 -9.25 -2.78
N ALA A 68 1.91 -9.85 -3.74
CA ALA A 68 1.74 -11.30 -3.81
C ALA A 68 3.04 -12.13 -3.90
N PRO A 69 4.10 -11.72 -4.61
CA PRO A 69 5.36 -12.44 -4.62
C PRO A 69 5.99 -12.66 -3.23
N ASN A 70 5.79 -11.75 -2.27
CA ASN A 70 6.31 -11.91 -0.92
C ASN A 70 5.73 -13.16 -0.24
N ILE A 71 4.43 -13.37 -0.39
CA ILE A 71 3.73 -14.55 0.16
C ILE A 71 4.28 -15.83 -0.46
N VAL A 72 4.54 -15.84 -1.77
CA VAL A 72 5.13 -16.99 -2.46
C VAL A 72 6.52 -17.32 -1.91
N VAL A 73 7.37 -16.30 -1.73
CA VAL A 73 8.71 -16.50 -1.15
C VAL A 73 8.61 -17.03 0.29
N ILE A 74 7.72 -16.48 1.11
CA ILE A 74 7.48 -16.96 2.47
C ILE A 74 7.02 -18.42 2.46
N SER A 75 6.08 -18.80 1.57
CA SER A 75 5.61 -20.17 1.45
C SER A 75 6.74 -21.14 1.09
N LEU A 76 7.60 -20.77 0.15
CA LEU A 76 8.76 -21.58 -0.23
C LEU A 76 9.78 -21.75 0.91
N ILE A 77 9.95 -20.72 1.74
CA ILE A 77 10.81 -20.81 2.93
C ILE A 77 10.18 -21.73 3.98
N GLN A 78 8.86 -21.67 4.16
CA GLN A 78 8.11 -22.52 5.10
C GLN A 78 8.16 -24.00 4.69
N GLU A 79 8.15 -24.32 3.40
CA GLU A 79 8.32 -25.70 2.90
C GLU A 79 9.69 -26.29 3.29
N GLN A 80 10.69 -25.45 3.53
CA GLN A 80 11.99 -25.88 4.03
C GLN A 80 12.07 -25.99 5.57
N GLY A 81 10.93 -25.86 6.25
CA GLY A 81 10.83 -25.97 7.71
C GLY A 81 11.24 -24.70 8.47
N LEU A 82 11.36 -23.58 7.79
CA LEU A 82 11.68 -22.28 8.40
C LEU A 82 10.42 -21.41 8.48
N GLU A 83 10.03 -21.04 9.68
CA GLU A 83 8.93 -20.08 9.86
C GLU A 83 9.43 -18.64 9.72
N VAL A 84 8.69 -17.82 8.97
CA VAL A 84 8.95 -16.39 8.81
C VAL A 84 7.74 -15.63 9.31
N ALA A 85 7.89 -15.02 10.48
CA ALA A 85 6.85 -14.16 11.05
C ALA A 85 6.78 -12.81 10.32
N PHE A 86 5.63 -12.14 10.42
CA PHE A 86 5.37 -10.84 9.79
C PHE A 86 6.42 -9.78 10.16
N ASN A 87 6.74 -9.66 11.43
CA ASN A 87 7.72 -8.72 11.96
C ASN A 87 9.15 -9.06 11.49
N GLN A 88 9.52 -10.35 11.39
CA GLN A 88 10.83 -10.77 10.91
C GLN A 88 11.03 -10.38 9.45
N TRP A 89 10.00 -10.59 8.61
CA TRP A 89 10.03 -10.11 7.23
C TRP A 89 10.23 -8.59 7.18
N MET A 90 9.45 -7.83 7.97
CA MET A 90 9.57 -6.37 8.00
C MET A 90 10.94 -5.89 8.44
N LEU A 91 11.54 -6.49 9.46
CA LEU A 91 12.87 -6.13 9.94
C LEU A 91 13.95 -6.26 8.86
N LEU A 92 13.79 -7.22 7.95
CA LEU A 92 14.71 -7.42 6.84
C LEU A 92 14.36 -6.52 5.65
N ALA A 93 13.10 -6.50 5.22
CA ALA A 93 12.68 -5.90 3.96
C ALA A 93 12.49 -4.39 4.04
N LEU A 94 12.06 -3.85 5.19
CA LEU A 94 11.82 -2.42 5.36
C LEU A 94 13.09 -1.55 5.20
N PRO A 95 14.24 -1.88 5.82
CA PRO A 95 15.48 -1.13 5.60
C PRO A 95 15.91 -1.13 4.14
N ILE A 96 15.79 -2.27 3.45
CA ILE A 96 16.12 -2.41 2.03
C ILE A 96 15.21 -1.49 1.20
N SER A 97 13.91 -1.52 1.47
CA SER A 97 12.92 -0.68 0.78
C SER A 97 13.17 0.81 1.00
N ILE A 98 13.57 1.21 2.21
CA ILE A 98 13.92 2.62 2.51
C ILE A 98 15.11 3.06 1.66
N VAL A 99 16.17 2.25 1.61
CA VAL A 99 17.36 2.56 0.78
C VAL A 99 16.97 2.63 -0.70
N MET A 100 16.22 1.66 -1.21
CA MET A 100 15.75 1.64 -2.59
C MET A 100 14.88 2.87 -2.91
N LEU A 101 14.02 3.30 -1.97
CA LEU A 101 13.16 4.45 -2.15
C LEU A 101 13.95 5.76 -2.25
N ILE A 102 14.98 5.93 -1.41
CA ILE A 102 15.87 7.10 -1.43
C ILE A 102 16.66 7.13 -2.75
N VAL A 103 17.26 5.99 -3.13
CA VAL A 103 18.01 5.88 -4.39
C VAL A 103 17.09 6.11 -5.59
N GLY A 104 15.91 5.49 -5.61
CA GLY A 104 14.94 5.65 -6.69
C GLY A 104 14.42 7.09 -6.81
N TRP A 105 14.16 7.75 -5.68
CA TRP A 105 13.78 9.16 -5.67
C TRP A 105 14.90 10.03 -6.24
N TRP A 106 16.13 9.83 -5.79
CA TRP A 106 17.28 10.61 -6.26
C TRP A 106 17.54 10.42 -7.74
N LEU A 107 17.54 9.16 -8.22
CA LEU A 107 17.71 8.83 -9.64
C LEU A 107 16.62 9.49 -10.51
N LEU A 108 15.35 9.34 -10.12
CA LEU A 108 14.24 9.88 -10.89
C LEU A 108 14.26 11.39 -10.98
N THR A 109 14.54 12.09 -9.87
CA THR A 109 14.35 13.54 -9.79
C THR A 109 15.60 14.35 -10.13
N HIS A 110 16.80 13.74 -10.13
CA HIS A 110 18.05 14.46 -10.37
C HIS A 110 18.79 13.99 -11.62
N ILE A 111 18.67 12.69 -11.98
CA ILE A 111 19.41 12.13 -13.11
C ILE A 111 18.52 11.94 -14.34
N ILE A 112 17.41 11.19 -14.19
CA ILE A 112 16.61 10.76 -15.34
C ILE A 112 15.66 11.87 -15.79
N PHE A 113 14.93 12.46 -14.86
CA PHE A 113 13.99 13.56 -15.09
C PHE A 113 14.30 14.72 -14.14
N PRO A 114 15.34 15.53 -14.43
CA PRO A 114 15.69 16.66 -13.57
C PRO A 114 14.50 17.60 -13.40
N VAL A 115 14.08 17.82 -12.15
CA VAL A 115 12.91 18.64 -11.81
C VAL A 115 13.42 19.99 -11.27
N ASN A 116 13.30 21.05 -12.08
CA ASN A 116 13.73 22.41 -11.74
C ASN A 116 12.51 23.34 -11.53
N ILE A 117 11.41 22.82 -10.98
CA ILE A 117 10.20 23.59 -10.74
C ILE A 117 10.17 24.07 -9.30
N SER A 118 10.02 25.37 -9.10
CA SER A 118 9.74 25.95 -7.78
C SER A 118 8.22 26.18 -7.63
N ALA A 119 7.66 25.69 -6.53
CA ALA A 119 6.25 25.97 -6.21
C ALA A 119 6.07 27.46 -5.92
N ASN A 120 5.27 28.14 -6.73
CA ASN A 120 4.88 29.53 -6.47
C ASN A 120 3.68 29.59 -5.49
N LYS A 121 3.27 30.82 -5.08
CA LYS A 121 2.14 31.01 -4.16
C LYS A 121 0.82 30.47 -4.75
N GLU A 122 0.60 30.61 -6.05
CA GLU A 122 -0.61 30.13 -6.72
C GLU A 122 -0.74 28.61 -6.67
N THR A 123 0.37 27.88 -6.92
CA THR A 123 0.40 26.43 -6.79
C THR A 123 0.05 25.99 -5.36
N LYS A 124 0.61 26.66 -4.35
CA LYS A 124 0.30 26.36 -2.94
C LYS A 124 -1.15 26.62 -2.60
N ASN A 125 -1.70 27.75 -3.04
CA ASN A 125 -3.10 28.11 -2.79
C ASN A 125 -4.04 27.10 -3.43
N SER A 126 -3.82 26.73 -4.70
CA SER A 126 -4.65 25.74 -5.40
C SER A 126 -4.60 24.35 -4.74
N LEU A 127 -3.42 23.91 -4.26
CA LEU A 127 -3.31 22.68 -3.51
C LEU A 127 -4.02 22.77 -2.14
N GLN A 128 -4.01 23.92 -1.51
CA GLN A 128 -4.70 24.13 -0.24
C GLN A 128 -6.23 24.16 -0.42
N GLU A 129 -6.73 24.73 -1.50
CA GLU A 129 -8.14 24.66 -1.89
C GLU A 129 -8.57 23.20 -2.11
N MET A 130 -7.82 22.43 -2.89
CA MET A 130 -8.09 21.00 -3.08
C MET A 130 -8.12 20.21 -1.75
N TYR A 131 -7.24 20.56 -0.80
CA TYR A 131 -7.22 19.94 0.52
C TYR A 131 -8.46 20.31 1.34
N GLN A 132 -8.91 21.57 1.27
CA GLN A 132 -10.12 22.03 1.96
C GLN A 132 -11.39 21.41 1.39
N ASP A 133 -11.44 21.16 0.07
CA ASP A 133 -12.56 20.52 -0.61
C ASP A 133 -12.76 19.05 -0.19
N LEU A 134 -11.75 18.39 0.38
CA LEU A 134 -11.88 17.03 0.93
C LEU A 134 -12.82 16.99 2.15
N GLY A 135 -13.00 18.11 2.84
CA GLY A 135 -13.86 18.16 4.03
C GLY A 135 -13.28 17.48 5.25
N ALA A 136 -14.13 17.28 6.26
CA ALA A 136 -13.74 16.59 7.49
C ALA A 136 -13.82 15.06 7.34
N ILE A 137 -12.91 14.35 7.97
CA ILE A 137 -12.91 12.89 8.01
C ILE A 137 -14.26 12.37 8.54
N THR A 138 -14.92 11.54 7.76
CA THR A 138 -16.20 10.94 8.10
C THR A 138 -16.10 9.91 9.22
N THR A 139 -17.23 9.59 9.85
CA THR A 139 -17.26 8.56 10.89
C THR A 139 -16.88 7.19 10.35
N ASP A 140 -17.26 6.90 9.11
CA ASP A 140 -16.99 5.60 8.47
C ASP A 140 -15.50 5.46 8.11
N GLU A 141 -14.86 6.52 7.62
CA GLU A 141 -13.42 6.56 7.41
C GLU A 141 -12.64 6.34 8.71
N LYS A 142 -13.08 6.96 9.81
CA LYS A 142 -12.49 6.73 11.13
C LYS A 142 -12.61 5.28 11.59
N ARG A 143 -13.77 4.63 11.38
CA ARG A 143 -13.99 3.22 11.72
C ARG A 143 -13.07 2.31 10.93
N VAL A 144 -12.99 2.50 9.61
CA VAL A 144 -12.06 1.75 8.75
C VAL A 144 -10.62 1.96 9.18
N PHE A 145 -10.22 3.22 9.45
CA PHE A 145 -8.88 3.54 9.90
C PHE A 145 -8.52 2.86 11.24
N ILE A 146 -9.46 2.84 12.20
CA ILE A 146 -9.25 2.15 13.49
C ILE A 146 -9.05 0.64 13.28
N ILE A 147 -9.92 -0.01 12.49
CA ILE A 147 -9.79 -1.44 12.17
C ILE A 147 -8.44 -1.71 11.51
N PHE A 148 -8.05 -0.89 10.54
CA PHE A 148 -6.77 -1.00 9.86
C PHE A 148 -5.58 -0.88 10.83
N VAL A 149 -5.56 0.13 11.69
CA VAL A 149 -4.48 0.33 12.67
C VAL A 149 -4.40 -0.84 13.65
N LEU A 150 -5.55 -1.32 14.16
CA LEU A 150 -5.58 -2.46 15.06
C LEU A 150 -5.06 -3.73 14.38
N THR A 151 -5.40 -3.95 13.12
CA THR A 151 -4.91 -5.09 12.33
C THR A 151 -3.38 -5.02 12.13
N ALA A 152 -2.88 -3.84 11.75
CA ALA A 152 -1.44 -3.63 11.57
C ALA A 152 -0.67 -3.83 12.88
N LEU A 153 -1.20 -3.31 13.99
CA LEU A 153 -0.61 -3.52 15.31
C LEU A 153 -0.64 -5.00 15.72
N ALA A 154 -1.73 -5.72 15.45
CA ALA A 154 -1.84 -7.14 15.75
C ALA A 154 -0.79 -7.96 14.96
N TRP A 155 -0.55 -7.67 13.68
CA TRP A 155 0.52 -8.32 12.92
C TRP A 155 1.91 -8.03 13.45
N ILE A 156 2.20 -6.76 13.76
CA ILE A 156 3.53 -6.35 14.26
C ILE A 156 3.81 -6.95 15.64
N SER A 157 2.79 -7.01 16.51
CA SER A 157 2.91 -7.50 17.90
C SER A 157 2.57 -8.98 18.05
N ARG A 158 2.38 -9.72 16.98
CA ARG A 158 1.93 -11.12 17.01
C ARG A 158 2.78 -11.97 17.95
N ASP A 159 4.12 -11.89 17.85
CA ASP A 159 5.01 -12.70 18.68
C ASP A 159 4.85 -12.40 20.18
N LEU A 160 4.52 -11.16 20.53
CA LEU A 160 4.20 -10.77 21.92
C LEU A 160 2.81 -11.28 22.37
N LEU A 161 1.89 -11.40 21.42
CA LEU A 161 0.51 -11.86 21.67
C LEU A 161 0.43 -13.39 21.79
N ASP A 162 1.30 -14.13 21.11
CA ASP A 162 1.35 -15.59 21.13
C ASP A 162 1.77 -16.13 22.52
N ASP A 163 2.54 -15.35 23.28
CA ASP A 163 2.90 -15.66 24.67
C ASP A 163 1.73 -15.51 25.65
N THR A 164 0.60 -14.92 25.23
CA THR A 164 -0.57 -14.75 26.09
C THR A 164 -1.53 -15.92 25.94
N PHE A 165 -1.94 -16.52 27.07
CA PHE A 165 -2.82 -17.70 27.14
C PHE A 165 -4.12 -17.60 26.30
N LEU A 166 -4.64 -16.39 26.09
CA LEU A 166 -5.89 -16.14 25.36
C LEU A 166 -5.73 -16.11 23.83
N LEU A 167 -4.51 -15.94 23.31
CA LEU A 167 -4.23 -15.71 21.90
C LEU A 167 -3.22 -16.70 21.33
N GLN A 168 -2.92 -17.78 22.07
CA GLN A 168 -2.06 -18.85 21.61
C GLN A 168 -2.61 -19.46 20.30
N GLY A 169 -1.74 -19.56 19.29
CA GLY A 169 -2.09 -20.06 17.98
C GLY A 169 -2.74 -19.04 17.04
N LEU A 170 -2.72 -17.74 17.38
CA LEU A 170 -3.15 -16.69 16.46
C LEU A 170 -2.16 -16.57 15.30
N THR A 171 -2.63 -16.93 14.10
CA THR A 171 -1.82 -16.85 12.87
C THR A 171 -2.03 -15.51 12.16
N ASP A 172 -1.10 -15.12 11.27
CA ASP A 172 -1.25 -13.93 10.43
C ASP A 172 -2.52 -13.99 9.57
N TYR A 173 -2.90 -15.19 9.11
CA TYR A 173 -4.14 -15.43 8.37
C TYR A 173 -5.37 -15.26 9.26
N GLY A 174 -5.30 -15.68 10.53
CA GLY A 174 -6.36 -15.49 11.53
C GLY A 174 -6.63 -14.00 11.79
N ILE A 175 -5.59 -13.20 11.94
CA ILE A 175 -5.69 -11.74 12.09
C ILE A 175 -6.38 -11.13 10.86
N ALA A 176 -5.99 -11.53 9.64
CA ALA A 176 -6.60 -11.04 8.41
C ALA A 176 -8.10 -11.37 8.32
N ILE A 177 -8.49 -12.60 8.69
CA ILE A 177 -9.90 -13.02 8.70
C ILE A 177 -10.71 -12.22 9.73
N ILE A 178 -10.18 -12.04 10.94
CA ILE A 178 -10.83 -11.24 11.99
C ILE A 178 -11.02 -9.80 11.51
N ALA A 179 -10.01 -9.20 10.90
CA ALA A 179 -10.09 -7.85 10.36
C ALA A 179 -11.15 -7.74 9.25
N ALA A 180 -11.18 -8.69 8.32
CA ALA A 180 -12.19 -8.75 7.27
C ALA A 180 -13.62 -8.85 7.86
N LEU A 181 -13.84 -9.76 8.81
CA LEU A 181 -15.13 -9.89 9.50
C LEU A 181 -15.49 -8.60 10.25
N ALA A 182 -14.53 -7.95 10.92
CA ALA A 182 -14.77 -6.70 11.63
C ALA A 182 -15.29 -5.60 10.69
N VAL A 183 -14.74 -5.49 9.47
CA VAL A 183 -15.19 -4.51 8.48
C VAL A 183 -16.60 -4.82 7.98
N PHE A 184 -16.97 -6.11 7.77
CA PHE A 184 -18.31 -6.51 7.35
C PHE A 184 -19.38 -6.32 8.45
N ILE A 185 -19.01 -6.58 9.71
CA ILE A 185 -19.94 -6.49 10.85
C ILE A 185 -20.15 -5.03 11.29
N THR A 186 -19.15 -4.18 11.12
CA THR A 186 -19.23 -2.77 11.54
C THR A 186 -20.25 -2.02 10.67
N ARG A 187 -21.20 -1.36 11.31
CA ARG A 187 -22.24 -0.60 10.62
C ARG A 187 -21.69 0.72 10.07
N SER A 188 -22.17 1.11 8.89
CA SER A 188 -21.96 2.45 8.34
C SER A 188 -22.87 3.47 9.05
N SER A 189 -22.43 4.72 9.11
CA SER A 189 -23.23 5.86 9.58
C SER A 189 -24.38 6.20 8.65
N GLN A 190 -24.31 5.76 7.39
CA GLN A 190 -25.34 5.98 6.37
C GLN A 190 -26.35 4.83 6.27
N GLY A 191 -26.21 3.79 7.11
CA GLY A 191 -27.04 2.56 7.07
C GLY A 191 -26.35 1.44 6.29
N GLY A 192 -26.59 0.18 6.73
CA GLY A 192 -25.90 -0.99 6.18
C GLY A 192 -24.54 -1.27 6.82
N GLY A 193 -23.70 -2.06 6.18
CA GLY A 193 -22.32 -2.35 6.59
C GLY A 193 -21.31 -1.31 6.04
N LEU A 194 -20.11 -1.25 6.63
CA LEU A 194 -19.02 -0.44 6.07
C LEU A 194 -18.64 -0.90 4.65
N ILE A 195 -18.72 -2.21 4.43
CA ILE A 195 -18.51 -2.84 3.13
C ILE A 195 -19.66 -3.80 2.83
N GLU A 196 -20.14 -3.78 1.59
CA GLU A 196 -21.14 -4.71 1.09
C GLU A 196 -20.47 -5.95 0.50
N TRP A 197 -21.16 -7.09 0.53
CA TRP A 197 -20.67 -8.34 -0.04
C TRP A 197 -20.30 -8.21 -1.54
N SER A 198 -20.98 -7.34 -2.25
CA SER A 198 -20.71 -7.05 -3.67
C SER A 198 -19.25 -6.66 -3.96
N ILE A 199 -18.53 -6.11 -2.98
CA ILE A 199 -17.12 -5.74 -3.16
C ILE A 199 -16.21 -6.96 -3.35
N THR A 200 -16.62 -8.13 -2.88
CA THR A 200 -15.85 -9.37 -3.06
C THR A 200 -15.67 -9.75 -4.53
N THR A 201 -16.59 -9.35 -5.40
CA THR A 201 -16.46 -9.57 -6.86
C THR A 201 -15.33 -8.76 -7.49
N LYS A 202 -14.91 -7.67 -6.83
CA LYS A 202 -13.81 -6.80 -7.29
C LYS A 202 -12.44 -7.27 -6.81
N LEU A 203 -12.37 -8.32 -5.98
CA LEU A 203 -11.12 -8.92 -5.58
C LEU A 203 -10.39 -9.50 -6.81
N PRO A 204 -9.05 -9.47 -6.82
CA PRO A 204 -8.25 -9.99 -7.93
C PRO A 204 -8.20 -11.52 -7.92
N TRP A 205 -9.35 -12.19 -8.07
CA TRP A 205 -9.49 -13.64 -8.03
C TRP A 205 -8.54 -14.37 -8.98
N GLY A 206 -8.26 -13.79 -10.16
CA GLY A 206 -7.33 -14.36 -11.13
C GLY A 206 -5.92 -14.52 -10.55
N ILE A 207 -5.43 -13.54 -9.77
CA ILE A 207 -4.13 -13.59 -9.12
C ILE A 207 -4.13 -14.67 -8.02
N LEU A 208 -5.17 -14.72 -7.20
CA LEU A 208 -5.30 -15.70 -6.12
C LEU A 208 -5.31 -17.14 -6.65
N ILE A 209 -6.08 -17.39 -7.72
CA ILE A 209 -6.16 -18.70 -8.38
C ILE A 209 -4.84 -19.07 -9.05
N LEU A 210 -4.19 -18.11 -9.72
CA LEU A 210 -2.91 -18.35 -10.39
C LEU A 210 -1.82 -18.77 -9.39
N PHE A 211 -1.67 -18.05 -8.29
CA PHE A 211 -0.67 -18.37 -7.27
C PHE A 211 -1.03 -19.64 -6.49
N GLY A 212 -2.28 -19.78 -6.05
CA GLY A 212 -2.74 -20.97 -5.33
C GLY A 212 -2.64 -22.24 -6.18
N GLY A 213 -3.05 -22.16 -7.45
CA GLY A 213 -2.90 -23.28 -8.40
C GLY A 213 -1.44 -23.61 -8.71
N GLY A 214 -0.60 -22.57 -8.87
CA GLY A 214 0.84 -22.74 -9.11
C GLY A 214 1.55 -23.46 -7.96
N LEU A 215 1.29 -23.05 -6.71
CA LEU A 215 1.83 -23.70 -5.51
C LEU A 215 1.32 -25.14 -5.37
N SER A 216 0.02 -25.38 -5.60
CA SER A 216 -0.55 -26.72 -5.54
C SER A 216 0.06 -27.65 -6.59
N MET A 217 0.33 -27.17 -7.82
CA MET A 217 1.01 -27.94 -8.85
C MET A 217 2.46 -28.21 -8.50
N ALA A 218 3.18 -27.22 -7.97
CA ALA A 218 4.57 -27.40 -7.53
C ALA A 218 4.67 -28.51 -6.46
N ASN A 219 3.80 -28.47 -5.44
CA ASN A 219 3.74 -29.51 -4.39
C ASN A 219 3.34 -30.89 -4.90
N ALA A 220 2.59 -30.98 -5.99
CA ALA A 220 2.19 -32.28 -6.55
C ALA A 220 3.27 -32.91 -7.42
N ILE A 221 4.28 -32.15 -7.86
CA ILE A 221 5.39 -32.63 -8.72
C ILE A 221 6.64 -33.02 -7.88
N MET A 222 6.80 -32.40 -6.70
CA MET A 222 7.85 -32.75 -5.74
C MET A 222 7.51 -34.02 -4.93
#